data_6272bf91a807e7a46dafa38ee6e41ae4
#
_entry.id   6272bf91a807e7a46dafa38ee6e41ae4
#
_cell.length_a   1.000
_cell.length_b   1.000
_cell.length_c   1.000
_cell.angle_alpha   90.00
_cell.angle_beta   90.00
_cell.angle_gamma   90.00
#
_symmetry.space_group_name_H-M   'P 1'
#
loop_
_entity.id
_entity.type
_entity.pdbx_description
1 polymer ?
#
loop_
_entity_poly.entity_id
_entity_poly.type
_entity_poly.pdbx_seq_one_letter_code
_entity_poly.pdbx_strand_id
1 'polypeptide(L)'
;MGSRMGAPSIPAGPGSLPVEALPSKVFTVEQADRLLPSLEAILREMDRRSLRLREVLELITDIEEYWGERLSQPEVPERSSHVRLLRERDDLQASLHEDIERIQALGAVLKDYQQGLVDFYGLVNGDLAFLCWQRGEPAVRFYHSLEGGFAGRRPLSPVARE
;
A
#
# COMPACT_ATOMS: atom_id res chain seq x y z
N MET A 1 -50.07 -6.80 -16.44
CA MET A 1 -49.29 -6.37 -15.25
C MET A 1 -48.43 -7.54 -14.77
N GLY A 2 -47.26 -7.68 -15.30
CA GLY A 2 -46.37 -8.78 -14.99
C GLY A 2 -45.35 -8.34 -13.94
N SER A 3 -45.53 -8.80 -12.71
CA SER A 3 -44.50 -8.72 -11.68
C SER A 3 -43.38 -9.66 -12.08
N ARG A 4 -42.25 -9.11 -12.49
CA ARG A 4 -41.04 -9.89 -12.63
C ARG A 4 -40.51 -10.15 -11.22
N MET A 5 -40.71 -11.38 -10.75
CA MET A 5 -39.98 -11.86 -9.56
C MET A 5 -38.50 -11.89 -9.91
N GLY A 6 -37.72 -11.07 -9.22
CA GLY A 6 -36.25 -11.12 -9.31
C GLY A 6 -35.80 -12.49 -8.86
N ALA A 7 -34.94 -13.10 -9.66
CA ALA A 7 -34.25 -14.32 -9.26
C ALA A 7 -33.48 -14.08 -7.95
N PRO A 8 -33.52 -15.01 -6.98
CA PRO A 8 -32.76 -14.87 -5.76
C PRO A 8 -31.24 -14.84 -6.12
N SER A 9 -30.56 -13.79 -5.70
CA SER A 9 -29.12 -13.72 -5.79
C SER A 9 -28.54 -14.89 -5.01
N ILE A 10 -27.87 -15.79 -5.69
CA ILE A 10 -27.13 -16.87 -5.04
C ILE A 10 -26.03 -16.21 -4.23
N PRO A 11 -25.95 -16.37 -2.90
CA PRO A 11 -24.81 -15.86 -2.15
C PRO A 11 -23.55 -16.53 -2.64
N ALA A 12 -22.56 -15.72 -2.98
CA ALA A 12 -21.24 -16.23 -3.31
C ALA A 12 -20.76 -17.11 -2.14
N GLY A 13 -20.38 -18.35 -2.42
CA GLY A 13 -19.84 -19.24 -1.40
C GLY A 13 -18.60 -18.65 -0.75
N PRO A 14 -18.22 -19.09 0.47
CA PRO A 14 -17.02 -18.61 1.14
C PRO A 14 -15.81 -18.95 0.27
N GLY A 15 -15.14 -17.92 -0.24
CA GLY A 15 -13.95 -18.04 -1.07
C GLY A 15 -14.02 -17.44 -2.47
N SER A 16 -15.18 -16.96 -2.91
CA SER A 16 -15.29 -16.24 -4.18
C SER A 16 -14.96 -14.77 -3.97
N LEU A 17 -13.81 -14.33 -4.50
CA LEU A 17 -13.51 -12.91 -4.60
C LEU A 17 -14.56 -12.23 -5.48
N PRO A 18 -15.01 -11.00 -5.14
CA PRO A 18 -15.83 -10.22 -6.05
C PRO A 18 -15.13 -10.11 -7.41
N VAL A 19 -15.89 -10.16 -8.50
CA VAL A 19 -15.33 -10.02 -9.86
C VAL A 19 -14.42 -8.80 -9.98
N GLU A 20 -14.75 -7.73 -9.28
CA GLU A 20 -13.99 -6.47 -9.22
C GLU A 20 -12.64 -6.60 -8.47
N ALA A 21 -12.46 -7.64 -7.66
CA ALA A 21 -11.23 -7.91 -6.90
C ALA A 21 -10.33 -8.96 -7.55
N LEU A 22 -10.64 -9.42 -8.76
CA LEU A 22 -9.78 -10.35 -9.49
C LEU A 22 -8.47 -9.64 -9.88
N PRO A 23 -7.30 -10.30 -9.69
CA PRO A 23 -6.03 -9.68 -10.02
C PRO A 23 -5.91 -9.44 -11.53
N SER A 24 -5.43 -8.27 -11.91
CA SER A 24 -5.11 -7.96 -13.30
C SER A 24 -3.87 -8.68 -13.78
N LYS A 25 -3.03 -9.16 -12.86
CA LYS A 25 -1.79 -9.85 -13.16
C LYS A 25 -1.49 -10.94 -12.12
N VAL A 26 -1.09 -12.08 -12.60
CA VAL A 26 -0.59 -13.21 -11.82
C VAL A 26 0.89 -13.39 -12.12
N PHE A 27 1.72 -13.43 -11.09
CA PHE A 27 3.17 -13.45 -11.20
C PHE A 27 3.75 -14.84 -11.02
N THR A 28 4.81 -15.13 -11.77
CA THR A 28 5.77 -16.15 -11.37
C THR A 28 6.71 -15.55 -10.31
N VAL A 29 7.38 -16.40 -9.55
CA VAL A 29 8.39 -15.96 -8.57
C VAL A 29 9.48 -15.13 -9.24
N GLU A 30 9.94 -15.52 -10.42
CA GLU A 30 10.95 -14.79 -11.17
C GLU A 30 10.47 -13.41 -11.61
N GLN A 31 9.24 -13.29 -12.06
CA GLN A 31 8.65 -12.02 -12.42
C GLN A 31 8.54 -11.08 -11.21
N ALA A 32 8.15 -11.59 -10.06
CA ALA A 32 8.11 -10.85 -8.82
C ALA A 32 9.51 -10.39 -8.38
N ASP A 33 10.49 -11.29 -8.41
CA ASP A 33 11.89 -10.99 -8.07
C ASP A 33 12.44 -9.82 -8.91
N ARG A 34 12.12 -9.77 -10.20
CA ARG A 34 12.57 -8.68 -11.09
C ARG A 34 12.04 -7.31 -10.70
N LEU A 35 10.94 -7.24 -9.97
CA LEU A 35 10.36 -5.98 -9.53
C LEU A 35 10.96 -5.46 -8.22
N LEU A 36 11.69 -6.29 -7.48
CA LEU A 36 12.22 -5.90 -6.17
C LEU A 36 13.09 -4.64 -6.20
N PRO A 37 14.00 -4.43 -7.17
CA PRO A 37 14.76 -3.18 -7.23
C PRO A 37 13.89 -1.94 -7.41
N SER A 38 12.86 -2.03 -8.24
CA SER A 38 11.90 -0.93 -8.45
C SER A 38 11.08 -0.65 -7.20
N LEU A 39 10.63 -1.69 -6.51
CA LEU A 39 9.90 -1.57 -5.24
C LEU A 39 10.79 -0.94 -4.17
N GLU A 40 12.05 -1.37 -4.05
CA GLU A 40 13.00 -0.76 -3.12
C GLU A 40 13.19 0.73 -3.38
N ALA A 41 13.30 1.13 -4.65
CA ALA A 41 13.44 2.53 -5.03
C ALA A 41 12.21 3.35 -4.61
N ILE A 42 11.01 2.86 -4.86
CA ILE A 42 9.76 3.52 -4.45
C ILE A 42 9.67 3.61 -2.92
N LEU A 43 9.97 2.53 -2.22
CA LEU A 43 9.90 2.50 -0.75
C LEU A 43 10.91 3.47 -0.11
N ARG A 44 12.10 3.66 -0.69
CA ARG A 44 13.06 4.68 -0.24
C ARG A 44 12.52 6.09 -0.41
N GLU A 45 11.85 6.38 -1.52
CA GLU A 45 11.18 7.67 -1.72
C GLU A 45 10.08 7.88 -0.68
N MET A 46 9.30 6.84 -0.41
CA MET A 46 8.27 6.88 0.64
C MET A 46 8.87 7.12 2.03
N ASP A 47 10.01 6.52 2.34
CA ASP A 47 10.71 6.74 3.60
C ASP A 47 11.06 8.21 3.80
N ARG A 48 11.64 8.84 2.78
CA ARG A 48 12.00 10.26 2.83
C ARG A 48 10.77 11.16 2.99
N ARG A 49 9.74 10.90 2.23
CA ARG A 49 8.48 11.65 2.29
C ARG A 49 7.77 11.48 3.62
N SER A 50 7.74 10.26 4.13
CA SER A 50 7.12 9.96 5.43
C SER A 50 7.85 10.64 6.59
N LEU A 51 9.17 10.63 6.56
CA LEU A 51 9.99 11.34 7.56
C LEU A 51 9.72 12.84 7.52
N ARG A 52 9.74 13.43 6.32
CA ARG A 52 9.46 14.87 6.17
C ARG A 52 8.03 15.21 6.59
N LEU A 53 7.05 14.37 6.23
CA LEU A 53 5.66 14.58 6.64
C LEU A 53 5.52 14.59 8.16
N ARG A 54 6.20 13.70 8.86
CA ARG A 54 6.21 13.68 10.33
C ARG A 54 6.74 14.99 10.90
N GLU A 55 7.88 15.48 10.38
CA GLU A 55 8.45 16.76 10.78
C GLU A 55 7.50 17.93 10.53
N VAL A 56 6.87 17.96 9.36
CA VAL A 56 5.91 19.02 8.99
C VAL A 56 4.71 19.01 9.92
N LEU A 57 4.16 17.81 10.22
CA LEU A 57 3.02 17.70 11.14
C LEU A 57 3.37 18.16 12.56
N GLU A 58 4.57 17.86 13.06
CA GLU A 58 5.05 18.35 14.35
C GLU A 58 5.17 19.86 14.36
N LEU A 59 5.74 20.46 13.31
CA LEU A 59 5.87 21.92 13.19
C LEU A 59 4.50 22.61 13.11
N ILE A 60 3.56 22.05 12.37
CA ILE A 60 2.18 22.57 12.30
C ILE A 60 1.54 22.55 13.68
N THR A 61 1.64 21.41 14.38
CA THR A 61 1.09 21.25 15.71
C THR A 61 1.67 22.29 16.70
N ASP A 62 2.98 22.47 16.68
CA ASP A 62 3.67 23.44 17.55
C ASP A 62 3.18 24.87 17.32
N ILE A 63 3.04 25.28 16.06
CA ILE A 63 2.56 26.61 15.70
C ILE A 63 1.11 26.79 16.14
N GLU A 64 0.26 25.82 15.88
CA GLU A 64 -1.17 25.87 16.21
C GLU A 64 -1.41 25.86 17.72
N GLU A 65 -0.66 25.08 18.48
CA GLU A 65 -0.74 25.05 19.95
C GLU A 65 -0.27 26.36 20.58
N TYR A 66 0.80 26.94 20.04
CA TYR A 66 1.35 28.20 20.58
C TYR A 66 0.42 29.39 20.32
N TRP A 67 -0.06 29.56 19.09
CA TRP A 67 -0.82 30.75 18.69
C TRP A 67 -2.33 30.59 18.86
N GLY A 68 -2.88 29.40 18.75
CA GLY A 68 -4.30 29.13 18.81
C GLY A 68 -5.10 30.01 17.82
N GLU A 69 -6.18 30.61 18.27
CA GLU A 69 -7.05 31.43 17.42
C GLU A 69 -6.36 32.68 16.87
N ARG A 70 -5.28 33.15 17.53
CA ARG A 70 -4.51 34.31 17.06
C ARG A 70 -3.75 34.07 15.77
N LEU A 71 -3.57 32.82 15.37
CA LEU A 71 -2.84 32.46 14.16
C LEU A 71 -3.45 33.08 12.90
N SER A 72 -4.75 33.40 12.91
CA SER A 72 -5.42 34.07 11.80
C SER A 72 -5.10 35.58 11.68
N GLN A 73 -4.46 36.16 12.70
CA GLN A 73 -4.13 37.58 12.71
C GLN A 73 -2.93 37.88 11.82
N PRO A 74 -2.98 38.97 11.00
CA PRO A 74 -1.92 39.27 10.03
C PRO A 74 -0.55 39.56 10.65
N GLU A 75 -0.49 40.04 11.88
CA GLU A 75 0.73 40.39 12.59
C GLU A 75 1.48 39.20 13.19
N VAL A 76 0.89 38.00 13.18
CA VAL A 76 1.55 36.79 13.69
C VAL A 76 2.70 36.40 12.76
N PRO A 77 3.96 36.36 13.27
CA PRO A 77 5.12 36.13 12.39
C PRO A 77 5.10 34.75 11.71
N GLU A 78 4.58 33.71 12.35
CA GLU A 78 4.55 32.35 11.83
C GLU A 78 3.37 32.05 10.89
N ARG A 79 2.50 33.02 10.66
CA ARG A 79 1.32 32.80 9.80
C ARG A 79 1.68 32.34 8.39
N SER A 80 2.67 32.98 7.76
CA SER A 80 3.12 32.60 6.43
C SER A 80 3.81 31.22 6.41
N SER A 81 4.57 30.91 7.45
CA SER A 81 5.19 29.60 7.63
C SER A 81 4.14 28.52 7.82
N HIS A 82 3.09 28.79 8.59
CA HIS A 82 1.97 27.87 8.78
C HIS A 82 1.29 27.53 7.45
N VAL A 83 0.99 28.55 6.64
CA VAL A 83 0.39 28.35 5.31
C VAL A 83 1.27 27.50 4.41
N ARG A 84 2.60 27.75 4.41
CA ARG A 84 3.55 26.95 3.63
C ARG A 84 3.63 25.50 4.10
N LEU A 85 3.63 25.27 5.41
CA LEU A 85 3.66 23.94 6.00
C LEU A 85 2.39 23.14 5.70
N LEU A 86 1.22 23.78 5.73
CA LEU A 86 -0.04 23.14 5.35
C LEU A 86 0.00 22.70 3.88
N ARG A 87 0.55 23.53 3.00
CA ARG A 87 0.70 23.19 1.59
C ARG A 87 1.70 22.06 1.39
N GLU A 88 2.84 22.10 2.08
CA GLU A 88 3.84 21.03 2.05
C GLU A 88 3.27 19.70 2.55
N ARG A 89 2.48 19.72 3.63
CA ARG A 89 1.75 18.55 4.12
C ARG A 89 0.88 17.94 3.03
N ASP A 90 0.08 18.76 2.38
CA ASP A 90 -0.84 18.30 1.32
C ASP A 90 -0.08 17.71 0.13
N ASP A 91 1.01 18.35 -0.29
CA ASP A 91 1.86 17.86 -1.37
C ASP A 91 2.55 16.54 -1.02
N LEU A 92 3.03 16.38 0.21
CA LEU A 92 3.63 15.14 0.68
C LEU A 92 2.61 14.00 0.75
N GLN A 93 1.41 14.27 1.24
CA GLN A 93 0.33 13.27 1.27
C GLN A 93 -0.06 12.83 -0.14
N ALA A 94 -0.16 13.77 -1.08
CA ALA A 94 -0.44 13.46 -2.49
C ALA A 94 0.68 12.62 -3.11
N SER A 95 1.94 12.95 -2.85
CA SER A 95 3.09 12.20 -3.37
C SER A 95 3.16 10.78 -2.79
N LEU A 96 2.86 10.60 -1.51
CA LEU A 96 2.79 9.27 -0.90
C LEU A 96 1.67 8.43 -1.52
N HIS A 97 0.53 9.04 -1.80
CA HIS A 97 -0.56 8.36 -2.49
C HIS A 97 -0.15 7.92 -3.91
N GLU A 98 0.54 8.79 -4.64
CA GLU A 98 1.10 8.45 -5.96
C GLU A 98 2.12 7.31 -5.88
N ASP A 99 2.94 7.24 -4.84
CA ASP A 99 3.88 6.14 -4.64
C ASP A 99 3.15 4.81 -4.47
N ILE A 100 2.06 4.79 -3.71
CA ILE A 100 1.21 3.59 -3.57
C ILE A 100 0.61 3.20 -4.92
N GLU A 101 0.13 4.16 -5.68
CA GLU A 101 -0.39 3.91 -7.04
C GLU A 101 0.69 3.35 -7.98
N ARG A 102 1.92 3.83 -7.88
CA ARG A 102 3.06 3.30 -8.63
C ARG A 102 3.35 1.84 -8.30
N ILE A 103 3.27 1.46 -7.02
CA ILE A 103 3.41 0.07 -6.59
C ILE A 103 2.29 -0.77 -7.19
N GLN A 104 1.05 -0.30 -7.11
CA GLN A 104 -0.11 -0.97 -7.69
C GLN A 104 0.00 -1.10 -9.22
N ALA A 105 0.53 -0.09 -9.90
CA ALA A 105 0.74 -0.12 -11.35
C ALA A 105 1.76 -1.19 -11.77
N LEU A 106 2.70 -1.54 -10.90
CA LEU A 106 3.60 -2.69 -11.11
C LEU A 106 2.89 -4.04 -10.95
N GLY A 107 1.69 -4.06 -10.42
CA GLY A 107 0.91 -5.26 -10.12
C GLY A 107 1.13 -5.80 -8.71
N ALA A 108 1.90 -5.10 -7.89
CA ALA A 108 2.15 -5.46 -6.50
C ALA A 108 1.12 -4.84 -5.56
N VAL A 109 0.98 -5.42 -4.38
CA VAL A 109 0.06 -4.95 -3.34
C VAL A 109 0.87 -4.64 -2.09
N LEU A 110 0.93 -3.36 -1.71
CA LEU A 110 1.53 -2.95 -0.45
C LEU A 110 0.58 -3.28 0.70
N LYS A 111 0.93 -4.26 1.51
CA LYS A 111 0.10 -4.73 2.64
C LYS A 111 0.38 -3.97 3.93
N ASP A 112 1.63 -3.70 4.21
CA ASP A 112 2.04 -2.98 5.41
C ASP A 112 3.34 -2.22 5.12
N TYR A 113 3.23 -0.89 5.08
CA TYR A 113 4.37 -0.04 4.80
C TYR A 113 5.42 -0.09 5.90
N GLN A 114 5.01 -0.10 7.18
CA GLN A 114 5.94 -0.07 8.31
C GLN A 114 6.78 -1.35 8.39
N GLN A 115 6.17 -2.50 8.12
CA GLN A 115 6.88 -3.78 8.05
C GLN A 115 7.52 -4.05 6.70
N GLY A 116 7.20 -3.24 5.69
CA GLY A 116 7.70 -3.44 4.34
C GLY A 116 7.15 -4.68 3.65
N LEU A 117 5.89 -5.01 3.89
CA LEU A 117 5.24 -6.19 3.33
C LEU A 117 4.60 -5.88 1.99
N VAL A 118 5.03 -6.59 0.98
CA VAL A 118 4.51 -6.49 -0.40
C VAL A 118 4.11 -7.87 -0.87
N ASP A 119 2.89 -7.99 -1.39
CA ASP A 119 2.37 -9.22 -1.93
C ASP A 119 2.18 -9.12 -3.44
N PHE A 120 2.30 -10.28 -4.10
CA PHE A 120 2.03 -10.46 -5.52
C PHE A 120 1.07 -11.62 -5.68
N TYR A 121 0.03 -11.47 -6.48
CA TYR A 121 -0.78 -12.62 -6.85
C TYR A 121 0.04 -13.62 -7.65
N GLY A 122 0.01 -14.87 -7.26
CA GLY A 122 0.74 -15.95 -7.93
C GLY A 122 0.02 -17.28 -7.80
N LEU A 123 0.48 -18.27 -8.54
CA LEU A 123 -0.02 -19.63 -8.43
C LEU A 123 0.99 -20.48 -7.65
N VAL A 124 0.53 -21.14 -6.62
CA VAL A 124 1.30 -22.07 -5.81
C VAL A 124 0.58 -23.42 -5.83
N ASN A 125 1.21 -24.44 -6.40
CA ASN A 125 0.60 -25.75 -6.61
C ASN A 125 -0.76 -25.68 -7.36
N GLY A 126 -0.88 -24.73 -8.30
CA GLY A 126 -2.10 -24.54 -9.09
C GLY A 126 -3.17 -23.67 -8.44
N ASP A 127 -3.01 -23.27 -7.20
CA ASP A 127 -3.95 -22.42 -6.48
C ASP A 127 -3.47 -20.97 -6.42
N LEU A 128 -4.41 -20.03 -6.55
CA LEU A 128 -4.12 -18.62 -6.41
C LEU A 128 -3.75 -18.31 -4.95
N ALA A 129 -2.61 -17.67 -4.78
CA ALA A 129 -2.08 -17.30 -3.48
C ALA A 129 -1.34 -15.96 -3.58
N PHE A 130 -0.87 -15.44 -2.46
CA PHE A 130 0.05 -14.31 -2.44
C PHE A 130 1.49 -14.79 -2.30
N LEU A 131 2.31 -14.42 -3.27
CA LEU A 131 3.76 -14.44 -3.11
C LEU A 131 4.12 -13.26 -2.21
N CYS A 132 4.78 -13.50 -1.10
CA CYS A 132 5.01 -12.51 -0.05
C CYS A 132 6.49 -12.16 0.07
N TRP A 133 6.78 -10.88 -0.06
CA TRP A 133 8.11 -10.33 0.15
C TRP A 133 8.09 -9.34 1.29
N GLN A 134 9.04 -9.47 2.21
CA GLN A 134 9.30 -8.47 3.22
C GLN A 134 10.57 -7.72 2.84
N ARG A 135 10.53 -6.39 2.93
CA ARG A 135 11.66 -5.54 2.62
C ARG A 135 12.89 -5.97 3.42
N GLY A 136 14.01 -6.15 2.75
CA GLY A 136 15.24 -6.70 3.28
C GLY A 136 15.50 -8.15 2.90
N GLU A 137 14.48 -8.90 2.49
CA GLU A 137 14.66 -10.23 1.93
C GLU A 137 15.27 -10.11 0.51
N PRO A 138 16.27 -10.95 0.17
CA PRO A 138 16.98 -10.82 -1.11
C PRO A 138 16.17 -11.28 -2.32
N ALA A 139 15.12 -12.05 -2.09
CA ALA A 139 14.24 -12.61 -3.13
C ALA A 139 12.88 -12.97 -2.51
N VAL A 140 11.89 -13.21 -3.38
CA VAL A 140 10.59 -13.72 -2.96
C VAL A 140 10.74 -15.20 -2.64
N ARG A 141 10.61 -15.58 -1.37
CA ARG A 141 10.82 -16.94 -0.87
C ARG A 141 9.65 -17.53 -0.11
N PHE A 142 8.60 -16.74 0.08
CA PHE A 142 7.45 -17.12 0.90
C PHE A 142 6.15 -16.86 0.16
N TYR A 143 5.12 -17.55 0.58
CA TYR A 143 3.75 -17.33 0.13
C TYR A 143 2.80 -17.49 1.31
N HIS A 144 1.60 -16.97 1.16
CA HIS A 144 0.49 -17.24 2.07
C HIS A 144 -0.82 -17.30 1.29
N SER A 145 -1.84 -17.87 1.90
CA SER A 145 -3.18 -17.88 1.30
C SER A 145 -3.71 -16.44 1.17
N LEU A 146 -4.68 -16.23 0.30
CA LEU A 146 -5.30 -14.92 0.11
C LEU A 146 -5.87 -14.34 1.41
N GLU A 147 -6.24 -15.20 2.36
CA GLU A 147 -6.84 -14.84 3.64
C GLU A 147 -5.84 -14.88 4.80
N GLY A 148 -4.72 -15.59 4.66
CA GLY A 148 -3.83 -15.92 5.77
C GLY A 148 -2.92 -14.81 6.26
N GLY A 149 -2.57 -13.85 5.45
CA GLY A 149 -1.66 -12.76 5.79
C GLY A 149 -0.25 -13.21 6.17
N PHE A 150 0.54 -12.27 6.71
CA PHE A 150 1.95 -12.49 7.06
C PHE A 150 2.16 -13.64 8.07
N ALA A 151 1.29 -13.76 9.07
CA ALA A 151 1.38 -14.81 10.08
C ALA A 151 1.25 -16.23 9.50
N GLY A 152 0.63 -16.35 8.34
CA GLY A 152 0.46 -17.61 7.62
C GLY A 152 1.53 -17.89 6.59
N ARG A 153 2.65 -17.14 6.56
CA ARG A 153 3.72 -17.33 5.58
C ARG A 153 4.29 -18.75 5.62
N ARG A 154 4.48 -19.30 4.44
CA ARG A 154 5.12 -20.59 4.23
C ARG A 154 6.24 -20.46 3.22
N PRO A 155 7.36 -21.17 3.39
CA PRO A 155 8.43 -21.14 2.41
C PRO A 155 7.99 -21.76 1.08
N LEU A 156 8.40 -21.14 -0.02
CA LEU A 156 8.28 -21.69 -1.35
C LEU A 156 9.27 -22.86 -1.49
N SER A 157 8.80 -23.99 -2.02
CA SER A 157 9.70 -25.09 -2.34
C SER A 157 10.63 -24.71 -3.49
N PRO A 158 11.84 -25.31 -3.60
CA PRO A 158 12.75 -25.06 -4.73
C PRO A 158 12.12 -25.29 -6.09
N VAL A 159 11.19 -26.24 -6.20
CA VAL A 159 10.47 -26.56 -7.44
C VAL A 159 9.48 -25.45 -7.82
N ALA A 160 8.90 -24.76 -6.86
CA ALA A 160 7.97 -23.65 -7.12
C ALA A 160 8.65 -22.36 -7.57
N ARG A 161 9.99 -22.31 -7.51
CA ARG A 161 10.79 -21.15 -7.93
C ARG A 161 11.25 -21.23 -9.39
N GLU A 162 11.09 -22.37 -9.99
CA GLU A 162 11.42 -22.58 -11.40
C GLU A 162 10.24 -22.16 -12.34
#